data_9de93b9daa4c0976f29f44ce6a8ee75e
#
_entry.id   9de93b9daa4c0976f29f44ce6a8ee75e
#
_cell.length_a   1.000
_cell.length_b   1.000
_cell.length_c   1.000
_cell.angle_alpha   90.00
_cell.angle_beta   90.00
_cell.angle_gamma   90.00
#
_symmetry.space_group_name_H-M   'P 1'
#
loop_
_entity.id
_entity.type
_entity.pdbx_description
1 polymer ?
#
loop_
_entity_poly.entity_id
_entity_poly.type
_entity_poly.pdbx_seq_one_letter_code
_entity_poly.pdbx_strand_id
1 'polypeptide(L)'
;MGSPSFVVNLPLEPLHLPTLTLVIGVVLFTAASIMTLVGATQRTYRGFWWWTAAQWGNMASAICLLMYQVHPWFLPISTLLSLQWPLTMLAGTRQFYARTNFRTPQWTDLALLLAGFAVYFTIWQENPDDIGARVATFSLINITNYGYTAWQVHSIRDWRQSPYLKTILFLLCVAVVVQVPRMLAAFGSWGAPVVDSNHIQQPVVLIGLVAGVMFSVYMCLLLTYERTEQDLRESHRQLRVLADFDMLTQVPNRRHFNEMAQQTLRLSPPGRSSLMVFNIDHFKQINEESGHAGGDEALKLVAGTARKLLRSRDLLGRIGGDEFIALLSETSVNDALHVADRMV
;
A
#
# COMPACT_ATOMS: atom_id res chain seq x y z
N MET A 1 -6.64 -11.47 61.85
CA MET A 1 -5.48 -11.66 60.96
C MET A 1 -5.80 -10.92 59.66
N GLY A 2 -5.35 -9.66 59.62
CA GLY A 2 -5.54 -8.80 58.43
C GLY A 2 -4.38 -9.01 57.47
N SER A 3 -4.68 -9.32 56.22
CA SER A 3 -3.69 -9.39 55.17
C SER A 3 -3.13 -8.00 54.87
N PRO A 4 -1.80 -7.81 54.79
CA PRO A 4 -1.24 -6.54 54.37
C PRO A 4 -1.46 -6.39 52.87
N SER A 5 -2.27 -5.39 52.47
CA SER A 5 -2.35 -4.90 51.10
C SER A 5 -1.01 -4.25 50.76
N PHE A 6 -0.19 -4.94 49.99
CA PHE A 6 1.01 -4.38 49.34
C PHE A 6 0.55 -3.36 48.27
N VAL A 7 0.35 -2.11 48.67
CA VAL A 7 0.29 -0.98 47.74
C VAL A 7 1.74 -0.65 47.38
N VAL A 8 2.20 -1.10 46.23
CA VAL A 8 3.45 -0.64 45.65
C VAL A 8 3.23 0.80 45.20
N ASN A 9 3.53 1.74 46.07
CA ASN A 9 3.73 3.14 45.70
C ASN A 9 5.06 3.23 44.92
N LEU A 10 5.01 3.02 43.63
CA LEU A 10 6.09 3.47 42.76
C LEU A 10 6.01 5.01 42.73
N PRO A 11 7.03 5.72 43.21
CA PRO A 11 7.11 7.16 43.00
C PRO A 11 7.40 7.37 41.49
N LEU A 12 6.35 7.48 40.70
CA LEU A 12 6.47 7.98 39.32
C LEU A 12 6.80 9.47 39.50
N GLU A 13 8.08 9.80 39.54
CA GLU A 13 8.52 11.18 39.37
C GLU A 13 7.88 11.70 38.05
N PRO A 14 7.33 12.92 38.05
CA PRO A 14 6.70 13.47 36.86
C PRO A 14 7.75 13.50 35.75
N LEU A 15 7.46 12.82 34.64
CA LEU A 15 8.31 12.79 33.43
C LEU A 15 8.64 14.24 33.05
N HIS A 16 9.93 14.57 33.05
CA HIS A 16 10.41 15.91 32.74
C HIS A 16 10.03 16.28 31.28
N LEU A 17 9.06 17.18 31.13
CA LEU A 17 8.43 17.52 29.84
C LEU A 17 9.44 17.92 28.74
N PRO A 18 10.50 18.72 29.02
CA PRO A 18 11.53 19.03 28.03
C PRO A 18 12.27 17.79 27.52
N THR A 19 12.61 16.86 28.40
CA THR A 19 13.27 15.61 28.02
C THR A 19 12.38 14.75 27.11
N LEU A 20 11.10 14.64 27.45
CA LEU A 20 10.13 13.90 26.65
C LEU A 20 9.96 14.54 25.26
N THR A 21 9.87 15.87 25.18
CA THR A 21 9.77 16.58 23.90
C THR A 21 11.03 16.42 23.05
N LEU A 22 12.22 16.40 23.66
CA LEU A 22 13.47 16.14 22.96
C LEU A 22 13.49 14.71 22.37
N VAL A 23 13.12 13.72 23.17
CA VAL A 23 13.03 12.31 22.71
C VAL A 23 12.07 12.19 21.54
N ILE A 24 10.90 12.82 21.63
CA ILE A 24 9.93 12.85 20.51
C ILE A 24 10.54 13.51 19.29
N GLY A 25 11.23 14.63 19.44
CA GLY A 25 11.93 15.32 18.34
C GLY A 25 12.92 14.39 17.62
N VAL A 26 13.72 13.62 18.37
CA VAL A 26 14.67 12.63 17.81
C VAL A 26 13.93 11.53 17.04
N VAL A 27 12.85 11.01 17.60
CA VAL A 27 12.03 9.98 16.95
C VAL A 27 11.41 10.50 15.65
N LEU A 28 10.84 11.71 15.67
CA LEU A 28 10.24 12.35 14.49
C LEU A 28 11.29 12.63 13.41
N PHE A 29 12.47 13.11 13.80
CA PHE A 29 13.58 13.33 12.88
C PHE A 29 14.03 12.02 12.23
N THR A 30 14.17 10.96 13.02
CA THR A 30 14.53 9.63 12.52
C THR A 30 13.49 9.11 11.53
N ALA A 31 12.21 9.25 11.85
CA ALA A 31 11.10 8.86 10.98
C ALA A 31 11.13 9.62 9.63
N ALA A 32 11.26 10.94 9.68
CA ALA A 32 11.34 11.78 8.48
C ALA A 32 12.59 11.45 7.63
N SER A 33 13.73 11.21 8.28
CA SER A 33 14.98 10.85 7.62
C SER A 33 14.91 9.49 6.93
N ILE A 34 14.33 8.47 7.57
CA ILE A 34 14.10 7.15 6.98
C ILE A 34 13.21 7.27 5.74
N MET A 35 12.09 7.99 5.83
CA MET A 35 11.19 8.21 4.70
C MET A 35 11.90 8.93 3.55
N THR A 36 12.71 9.95 3.85
CA THR A 36 13.49 10.68 2.84
C THR A 36 14.51 9.78 2.17
N LEU A 37 15.25 8.97 2.94
CA LEU A 37 16.24 8.03 2.42
C LEU A 37 15.61 6.98 1.50
N VAL A 38 14.48 6.40 1.91
CA VAL A 38 13.72 5.45 1.08
C VAL A 38 13.23 6.12 -0.20
N GLY A 39 12.68 7.35 -0.11
CA GLY A 39 12.24 8.11 -1.28
C GLY A 39 13.35 8.48 -2.26
N ALA A 40 14.58 8.68 -1.77
CA ALA A 40 15.74 9.03 -2.58
C ALA A 40 16.44 7.82 -3.20
N THR A 41 16.43 6.66 -2.52
CA THR A 41 17.17 5.47 -2.93
C THR A 41 16.35 4.43 -3.67
N GLN A 42 15.03 4.44 -3.48
CA GLN A 42 14.13 3.46 -4.09
C GLN A 42 13.13 4.12 -5.03
N ARG A 43 12.62 3.36 -5.99
CA ARG A 43 11.49 3.80 -6.82
C ARG A 43 10.23 3.80 -5.96
N THR A 44 9.76 4.99 -5.61
CA THR A 44 8.56 5.17 -4.82
C THR A 44 7.36 5.51 -5.70
N TYR A 45 6.16 5.25 -5.18
CA TYR A 45 4.90 5.52 -5.88
C TYR A 45 4.43 6.96 -5.68
N ARG A 46 3.49 7.39 -6.51
CA ARG A 46 2.84 8.69 -6.37
C ARG A 46 2.24 8.82 -4.96
N GLY A 47 2.45 9.96 -4.32
CA GLY A 47 1.97 10.21 -2.97
C GLY A 47 2.99 9.98 -1.85
N PHE A 48 4.08 9.23 -2.09
CA PHE A 48 5.10 8.94 -1.09
C PHE A 48 5.73 10.22 -0.50
N TRP A 49 6.03 11.20 -1.34
CA TRP A 49 6.60 12.48 -0.91
C TRP A 49 5.65 13.32 -0.05
N TRP A 50 4.32 13.16 -0.21
CA TRP A 50 3.36 13.78 0.70
C TRP A 50 3.43 13.14 2.09
N TRP A 51 3.56 11.84 2.18
CA TRP A 51 3.76 11.14 3.46
C TRP A 51 5.06 11.55 4.13
N THR A 52 6.15 11.71 3.36
CA THR A 52 7.44 12.23 3.84
C THR A 52 7.30 13.66 4.34
N ALA A 53 6.62 14.52 3.59
CA ALA A 53 6.37 15.91 3.99
C ALA A 53 5.56 16.01 5.29
N ALA A 54 4.58 15.11 5.50
CA ALA A 54 3.82 15.03 6.75
C ALA A 54 4.73 14.77 7.97
N GLN A 55 5.74 13.90 7.83
CA GLN A 55 6.68 13.62 8.92
C GLN A 55 7.61 14.80 9.20
N TRP A 56 8.11 15.47 8.15
CA TRP A 56 8.91 16.69 8.31
C TRP A 56 8.11 17.83 8.96
N GLY A 57 6.82 17.95 8.62
CA GLY A 57 5.92 18.89 9.27
C GLY A 57 5.76 18.62 10.77
N ASN A 58 5.60 17.37 11.16
CA ASN A 58 5.54 16.99 12.58
C ASN A 58 6.86 17.26 13.32
N MET A 59 8.00 17.00 12.69
CA MET A 59 9.30 17.31 13.27
C MET A 59 9.48 18.84 13.46
N ALA A 60 9.14 19.62 12.45
CA ALA A 60 9.17 21.09 12.55
C ALA A 60 8.20 21.60 13.64
N SER A 61 7.02 20.99 13.79
CA SER A 61 6.08 21.28 14.87
C SER A 61 6.73 21.07 16.24
N ALA A 62 7.43 19.95 16.45
CA ALA A 62 8.10 19.66 17.71
C ALA A 62 9.21 20.69 18.02
N ILE A 63 9.98 21.12 17.02
CA ILE A 63 10.99 22.16 17.18
C ILE A 63 10.32 23.50 17.56
N CYS A 64 9.25 23.90 16.88
CA CYS A 64 8.50 25.11 17.23
C CYS A 64 7.95 25.05 18.66
N LEU A 65 7.49 23.88 19.10
CA LEU A 65 7.01 23.69 20.46
C LEU A 65 8.12 23.87 21.49
N LEU A 66 9.34 23.41 21.23
CA LEU A 66 10.51 23.67 22.09
C LEU A 66 10.88 25.17 22.12
N MET A 67 10.75 25.86 20.97
CA MET A 67 11.05 27.28 20.84
C MET A 67 9.96 28.19 21.41
N TYR A 68 8.83 27.66 21.86
CA TYR A 68 7.75 28.44 22.50
C TYR A 68 8.24 29.25 23.69
N GLN A 69 9.21 28.76 24.46
CA GLN A 69 9.82 29.46 25.57
C GLN A 69 10.59 30.74 25.13
N VAL A 70 11.04 30.78 23.87
CA VAL A 70 11.77 31.91 23.31
C VAL A 70 10.80 32.99 22.81
N HIS A 71 9.72 32.57 22.16
CA HIS A 71 8.73 33.51 21.63
C HIS A 71 7.35 32.88 21.48
N PRO A 72 6.26 33.51 21.96
CA PRO A 72 4.90 32.93 21.94
C PRO A 72 4.36 32.55 20.57
N TRP A 73 4.80 33.18 19.49
CA TRP A 73 4.38 32.86 18.12
C TRP A 73 4.76 31.47 17.63
N PHE A 74 5.75 30.86 18.27
CA PHE A 74 6.06 29.43 17.92
C PHE A 74 4.94 28.47 18.26
N LEU A 75 4.02 28.81 19.18
CA LEU A 75 2.90 27.95 19.53
C LEU A 75 1.87 27.81 18.39
N PRO A 76 1.31 28.90 17.80
CA PRO A 76 0.40 28.76 16.67
C PRO A 76 1.08 28.15 15.43
N ILE A 77 2.37 28.43 15.18
CA ILE A 77 3.13 27.80 14.10
C ILE A 77 3.23 26.29 14.32
N SER A 78 3.60 25.86 15.54
CA SER A 78 3.63 24.44 15.92
C SER A 78 2.26 23.77 15.72
N THR A 79 1.19 24.47 16.12
CA THR A 79 -0.18 23.96 15.95
C THR A 79 -0.55 23.76 14.48
N LEU A 80 -0.27 24.74 13.62
CA LEU A 80 -0.52 24.61 12.18
C LEU A 80 0.24 23.41 11.58
N LEU A 81 1.53 23.27 11.93
CA LEU A 81 2.38 22.18 11.48
C LEU A 81 1.94 20.82 12.01
N SER A 82 1.31 20.75 13.17
CA SER A 82 0.73 19.51 13.72
C SER A 82 -0.60 19.17 13.04
N LEU A 83 -1.50 20.15 12.86
CA LEU A 83 -2.82 19.94 12.25
C LEU A 83 -2.76 19.49 10.78
N GLN A 84 -1.66 19.79 10.06
CA GLN A 84 -1.49 19.36 8.67
C GLN A 84 -1.33 17.86 8.51
N TRP A 85 -0.85 17.14 9.54
CA TRP A 85 -0.42 15.75 9.42
C TRP A 85 -1.49 14.80 8.87
N PRO A 86 -2.73 14.69 9.41
CA PRO A 86 -3.73 13.77 8.89
C PRO A 86 -4.16 14.10 7.46
N LEU A 87 -4.19 15.39 7.11
CA LEU A 87 -4.62 15.86 5.80
C LEU A 87 -3.54 15.66 4.74
N THR A 88 -2.28 15.86 5.09
CA THR A 88 -1.12 15.60 4.22
C THR A 88 -0.95 14.09 4.00
N MET A 89 -1.18 13.28 5.03
CA MET A 89 -1.24 11.82 4.90
C MET A 89 -2.38 11.39 3.95
N LEU A 90 -3.54 12.05 4.04
CA LEU A 90 -4.66 11.82 3.11
C LEU A 90 -4.29 12.23 1.68
N ALA A 91 -3.61 13.37 1.48
CA ALA A 91 -3.17 13.81 0.15
C ALA A 91 -2.25 12.77 -0.51
N GLY A 92 -1.31 12.20 0.26
CA GLY A 92 -0.48 11.07 -0.19
C GLY A 92 -1.31 9.84 -0.55
N THR A 93 -2.29 9.48 0.28
CA THR A 93 -3.18 8.36 0.05
C THR A 93 -4.04 8.56 -1.22
N ARG A 94 -4.54 9.77 -1.47
CA ARG A 94 -5.27 10.11 -2.70
C ARG A 94 -4.42 9.89 -3.95
N GLN A 95 -3.14 10.27 -3.92
CA GLN A 95 -2.25 10.06 -5.06
C GLN A 95 -1.85 8.60 -5.24
N PHE A 96 -1.68 7.85 -4.13
CA PHE A 96 -1.38 6.43 -4.16
C PHE A 96 -2.55 5.62 -4.76
N TYR A 97 -3.78 5.96 -4.37
CA TYR A 97 -5.01 5.36 -4.90
C TYR A 97 -5.65 6.24 -5.99
N ALA A 98 -4.86 6.79 -6.93
CA ALA A 98 -5.31 7.77 -7.91
C ALA A 98 -6.49 7.34 -8.81
N ARG A 99 -6.73 6.02 -8.94
CA ARG A 99 -7.88 5.47 -9.68
C ARG A 99 -9.17 5.40 -8.87
N THR A 100 -9.14 5.79 -7.60
CA THR A 100 -10.30 5.77 -6.72
C THR A 100 -10.97 7.13 -6.71
N ASN A 101 -12.29 7.16 -6.86
CA ASN A 101 -13.07 8.39 -6.68
C ASN A 101 -13.27 8.64 -5.19
N PHE A 102 -12.52 9.58 -4.64
CA PHE A 102 -12.73 10.09 -3.28
C PHE A 102 -13.99 10.97 -3.23
N ARG A 103 -14.63 11.03 -2.06
CA ARG A 103 -15.91 11.73 -1.88
C ARG A 103 -15.79 13.25 -2.05
N THR A 104 -14.63 13.82 -1.82
CA THR A 104 -14.39 15.27 -1.94
C THR A 104 -13.13 15.55 -2.77
N PRO A 105 -13.05 16.72 -3.41
CA PRO A 105 -11.84 17.15 -4.12
C PRO A 105 -10.71 17.49 -3.15
N GLN A 106 -9.47 17.57 -3.65
CA GLN A 106 -8.27 17.79 -2.81
C GLN A 106 -8.24 19.17 -2.14
N TRP A 107 -8.84 20.21 -2.75
CA TRP A 107 -8.85 21.54 -2.16
C TRP A 107 -9.62 21.58 -0.82
N THR A 108 -10.55 20.64 -0.58
CA THR A 108 -11.27 20.56 0.70
C THR A 108 -10.36 20.20 1.86
N ASP A 109 -9.28 19.46 1.61
CA ASP A 109 -8.29 19.09 2.62
C ASP A 109 -7.56 20.36 3.10
N LEU A 110 -7.17 21.24 2.16
CA LEU A 110 -6.54 22.52 2.48
C LEU A 110 -7.54 23.50 3.16
N ALA A 111 -8.77 23.55 2.67
CA ALA A 111 -9.80 24.39 3.27
C ALA A 111 -10.08 24.00 4.72
N LEU A 112 -10.13 22.69 5.01
CA LEU A 112 -10.33 22.17 6.36
C LEU A 112 -9.15 22.52 7.29
N LEU A 113 -7.90 22.44 6.78
CA LEU A 113 -6.71 22.86 7.52
C LEU A 113 -6.76 24.33 7.87
N LEU A 114 -7.01 25.19 6.88
CA LEU A 114 -7.01 26.64 7.06
C LEU A 114 -8.17 27.09 7.98
N ALA A 115 -9.35 26.52 7.81
CA ALA A 115 -10.49 26.82 8.67
C ALA A 115 -10.23 26.39 10.13
N GLY A 116 -9.73 25.19 10.34
CA GLY A 116 -9.37 24.69 11.67
C GLY A 116 -8.28 25.54 12.31
N PHE A 117 -7.25 25.89 11.56
CA PHE A 117 -6.20 26.77 12.06
C PHE A 117 -6.71 28.18 12.38
N ALA A 118 -7.59 28.78 11.56
CA ALA A 118 -8.17 30.08 11.81
C ALA A 118 -8.96 30.08 13.14
N VAL A 119 -9.78 29.05 13.39
CA VAL A 119 -10.51 28.90 14.66
C VAL A 119 -9.52 28.82 15.84
N TYR A 120 -8.50 27.97 15.74
CA TYR A 120 -7.48 27.87 16.80
C TYR A 120 -6.77 29.20 17.02
N PHE A 121 -6.38 29.89 15.96
CA PHE A 121 -5.66 31.15 16.02
C PHE A 121 -6.49 32.26 16.68
N THR A 122 -7.78 32.34 16.37
CA THR A 122 -8.70 33.30 17.02
C THR A 122 -8.77 33.04 18.55
N ILE A 123 -8.97 31.79 18.96
CA ILE A 123 -8.98 31.42 20.40
C ILE A 123 -7.66 31.74 21.07
N TRP A 124 -6.52 31.50 20.40
CA TRP A 124 -5.21 31.82 20.91
C TRP A 124 -5.00 33.34 21.09
N GLN A 125 -5.53 34.20 20.17
CA GLN A 125 -5.44 35.65 20.27
C GLN A 125 -6.35 36.22 21.34
N GLU A 126 -7.59 35.73 21.45
CA GLU A 126 -8.57 36.26 22.39
C GLU A 126 -8.28 35.83 23.85
N ASN A 127 -7.73 34.63 24.02
CA ASN A 127 -7.50 34.00 25.33
C ASN A 127 -6.08 33.39 25.39
N PRO A 128 -5.01 34.19 25.35
CA PRO A 128 -3.63 33.66 25.27
C PRO A 128 -3.23 32.84 26.52
N ASP A 129 -3.83 33.09 27.67
CA ASP A 129 -3.51 32.44 28.94
C ASP A 129 -4.42 31.24 29.25
N ASP A 130 -5.53 31.06 28.51
CA ASP A 130 -6.44 29.94 28.70
C ASP A 130 -5.93 28.70 27.95
N ILE A 131 -5.18 27.85 28.66
CA ILE A 131 -4.67 26.57 28.17
C ILE A 131 -5.83 25.62 27.88
N GLY A 132 -6.88 25.60 28.71
CA GLY A 132 -8.05 24.75 28.54
C GLY A 132 -8.76 24.98 27.20
N ALA A 133 -9.05 26.26 26.91
CA ALA A 133 -9.69 26.65 25.64
C ALA A 133 -8.86 26.21 24.42
N ARG A 134 -7.54 26.42 24.46
CA ARG A 134 -6.63 26.04 23.36
C ARG A 134 -6.55 24.53 23.16
N VAL A 135 -6.43 23.76 24.24
CA VAL A 135 -6.35 22.30 24.18
C VAL A 135 -7.68 21.69 23.72
N ALA A 136 -8.81 22.21 24.21
CA ALA A 136 -10.14 21.79 23.77
C ALA A 136 -10.34 22.02 22.27
N THR A 137 -10.03 23.23 21.79
CA THR A 137 -10.14 23.60 20.37
C THR A 137 -9.21 22.75 19.50
N PHE A 138 -7.95 22.59 19.88
CA PHE A 138 -7.00 21.75 19.16
C PHE A 138 -7.50 20.29 19.05
N SER A 139 -8.02 19.74 20.17
CA SER A 139 -8.54 18.36 20.19
C SER A 139 -9.77 18.22 19.30
N LEU A 140 -10.68 19.19 19.30
CA LEU A 140 -11.87 19.19 18.45
C LEU A 140 -11.51 19.21 16.96
N ILE A 141 -10.54 20.06 16.57
CA ILE A 141 -10.07 20.13 15.20
C ILE A 141 -9.42 18.81 14.78
N ASN A 142 -8.62 18.20 15.65
CA ASN A 142 -8.02 16.88 15.37
C ASN A 142 -9.06 15.77 15.23
N ILE A 143 -10.08 15.73 16.09
CA ILE A 143 -11.21 14.79 15.96
C ILE A 143 -11.85 14.95 14.59
N THR A 144 -12.10 16.17 14.15
CA THR A 144 -12.67 16.49 12.85
C THR A 144 -11.77 16.02 11.70
N ASN A 145 -10.47 16.31 11.75
CA ASN A 145 -9.50 15.96 10.71
C ASN A 145 -9.29 14.45 10.61
N TYR A 146 -9.19 13.73 11.73
CA TYR A 146 -9.06 12.26 11.75
C TYR A 146 -10.35 11.60 11.27
N GLY A 147 -11.52 12.08 11.73
CA GLY A 147 -12.82 11.59 11.30
C GLY A 147 -13.05 11.79 9.80
N TYR A 148 -12.73 12.97 9.29
CA TYR A 148 -12.77 13.28 7.87
C TYR A 148 -11.83 12.36 7.06
N THR A 149 -10.59 12.18 7.51
CA THR A 149 -9.62 11.29 6.86
C THR A 149 -10.12 9.84 6.85
N ALA A 150 -10.66 9.34 7.97
CA ALA A 150 -11.26 8.01 8.05
C ALA A 150 -12.44 7.85 7.08
N TRP A 151 -13.31 8.86 7.00
CA TRP A 151 -14.44 8.87 6.06
C TRP A 151 -14.00 8.82 4.60
N GLN A 152 -12.90 9.50 4.24
CA GLN A 152 -12.32 9.44 2.90
C GLN A 152 -11.67 8.08 2.61
N VAL A 153 -10.89 7.53 3.54
CA VAL A 153 -10.27 6.20 3.40
C VAL A 153 -11.33 5.10 3.24
N HIS A 154 -12.45 5.21 3.97
CA HIS A 154 -13.58 4.29 3.82
C HIS A 154 -14.23 4.34 2.41
N SER A 155 -13.99 5.39 1.61
CA SER A 155 -14.49 5.46 0.23
C SER A 155 -13.69 4.63 -0.76
N ILE A 156 -12.50 4.15 -0.39
CA ILE A 156 -11.67 3.30 -1.24
C ILE A 156 -12.37 1.95 -1.44
N ARG A 157 -12.65 1.58 -2.69
CA ARG A 157 -13.53 0.46 -3.06
C ARG A 157 -13.21 -0.85 -2.36
N ASP A 158 -11.92 -1.19 -2.26
CA ASP A 158 -11.47 -2.49 -1.74
C ASP A 158 -10.93 -2.42 -0.30
N TRP A 159 -11.30 -1.37 0.47
CA TRP A 159 -10.79 -1.19 1.82
C TRP A 159 -11.02 -2.41 2.74
N ARG A 160 -12.14 -3.13 2.54
CA ARG A 160 -12.48 -4.33 3.33
C ARG A 160 -11.58 -5.52 3.03
N GLN A 161 -10.96 -5.57 1.86
CA GLN A 161 -10.06 -6.66 1.46
C GLN A 161 -8.60 -6.36 1.82
N SER A 162 -8.25 -5.07 1.92
CA SER A 162 -6.91 -4.64 2.30
C SER A 162 -6.71 -4.63 3.82
N PRO A 163 -5.84 -5.47 4.39
CA PRO A 163 -5.51 -5.44 5.80
C PRO A 163 -4.91 -4.09 6.21
N TYR A 164 -4.16 -3.44 5.32
CA TYR A 164 -3.51 -2.15 5.56
C TYR A 164 -4.53 -1.02 5.73
N LEU A 165 -5.53 -0.92 4.84
CA LEU A 165 -6.56 0.11 4.97
C LEU A 165 -7.43 -0.09 6.21
N LYS A 166 -7.73 -1.34 6.59
CA LYS A 166 -8.38 -1.64 7.87
C LYS A 166 -7.58 -1.14 9.05
N THR A 167 -6.27 -1.35 9.02
CA THR A 167 -5.38 -0.92 10.11
C THR A 167 -5.26 0.60 10.16
N ILE A 168 -5.17 1.29 9.01
CA ILE A 168 -5.22 2.76 8.96
C ILE A 168 -6.53 3.28 9.55
N LEU A 169 -7.67 2.71 9.18
CA LEU A 169 -8.97 3.09 9.74
C LEU A 169 -9.04 2.85 11.25
N PHE A 170 -8.55 1.71 11.72
CA PHE A 170 -8.48 1.40 13.14
C PHE A 170 -7.67 2.45 13.90
N LEU A 171 -6.50 2.84 13.38
CA LEU A 171 -5.65 3.85 14.02
C LEU A 171 -6.28 5.23 14.02
N LEU A 172 -6.93 5.63 12.93
CA LEU A 172 -7.66 6.90 12.89
C LEU A 172 -8.79 6.91 13.92
N CYS A 173 -9.48 5.78 14.11
CA CYS A 173 -10.48 5.64 15.17
C CYS A 173 -9.84 5.74 16.55
N VAL A 174 -8.71 5.07 16.79
CA VAL A 174 -7.97 5.17 18.07
C VAL A 174 -7.53 6.62 18.31
N ALA A 175 -7.02 7.31 17.27
CA ALA A 175 -6.62 8.72 17.39
C ALA A 175 -7.80 9.62 17.80
N VAL A 176 -8.99 9.40 17.23
CA VAL A 176 -10.22 10.10 17.65
C VAL A 176 -10.55 9.79 19.13
N VAL A 177 -10.55 8.50 19.51
CA VAL A 177 -10.87 8.06 20.87
C VAL A 177 -9.92 8.68 21.91
N VAL A 178 -8.63 8.79 21.59
CA VAL A 178 -7.63 9.44 22.49
C VAL A 178 -7.88 10.95 22.64
N GLN A 179 -8.37 11.62 21.61
CA GLN A 179 -8.63 13.06 21.67
C GLN A 179 -9.89 13.41 22.46
N VAL A 180 -10.89 12.53 22.52
CA VAL A 180 -12.16 12.81 23.22
C VAL A 180 -11.99 13.08 24.73
N PRO A 181 -11.34 12.21 25.53
CA PRO A 181 -11.10 12.49 26.94
C PRO A 181 -10.30 13.77 27.18
N ARG A 182 -9.29 14.02 26.31
CA ARG A 182 -8.47 15.23 26.36
C ARG A 182 -9.30 16.48 26.14
N MET A 183 -10.20 16.47 25.16
CA MET A 183 -11.13 17.55 24.89
C MET A 183 -12.06 17.80 26.08
N LEU A 184 -12.66 16.72 26.64
CA LEU A 184 -13.61 16.84 27.75
C LEU A 184 -12.93 17.36 29.02
N ALA A 185 -11.71 16.91 29.33
CA ALA A 185 -10.95 17.39 30.47
C ALA A 185 -10.57 18.87 30.30
N ALA A 186 -10.21 19.30 29.07
CA ALA A 186 -9.90 20.69 28.76
C ALA A 186 -11.13 21.59 28.83
N PHE A 187 -12.31 21.12 28.43
CA PHE A 187 -13.58 21.86 28.65
C PHE A 187 -13.92 22.04 30.11
N GLY A 188 -13.65 21.06 30.97
CA GLY A 188 -13.87 21.16 32.41
C GLY A 188 -12.96 22.18 33.11
N SER A 189 -11.82 22.50 32.51
CA SER A 189 -10.87 23.51 32.99
C SER A 189 -10.97 24.87 32.27
N TRP A 190 -11.92 25.05 31.38
CA TRP A 190 -12.11 26.29 30.61
C TRP A 190 -12.42 27.47 31.54
N GLY A 191 -11.62 28.53 31.46
CA GLY A 191 -11.73 29.68 32.32
C GLY A 191 -11.24 29.50 33.76
N ALA A 192 -10.72 28.32 34.11
CA ALA A 192 -10.11 28.09 35.41
C ALA A 192 -8.60 28.41 35.40
N PRO A 193 -8.02 28.97 36.49
CA PRO A 193 -6.57 29.10 36.59
C PRO A 193 -5.93 27.71 36.52
N VAL A 194 -4.77 27.62 35.85
CA VAL A 194 -4.03 26.39 35.60
C VAL A 194 -3.77 25.65 36.89
N VAL A 195 -4.61 24.66 37.19
CA VAL A 195 -4.35 23.72 38.28
C VAL A 195 -3.71 22.47 37.66
N ASP A 196 -2.71 21.97 38.30
CA ASP A 196 -1.72 20.94 38.02
C ASP A 196 -2.23 19.57 37.50
N SER A 197 -3.45 19.46 37.00
CA SER A 197 -4.05 18.20 36.48
C SER A 197 -3.43 17.67 35.17
N ASN A 198 -2.51 18.41 34.58
CA ASN A 198 -1.91 18.09 33.26
C ASN A 198 -0.75 17.09 33.30
N HIS A 199 -0.23 16.73 34.48
CA HIS A 199 1.01 15.96 34.59
C HIS A 199 0.90 14.51 34.05
N ILE A 200 -0.27 13.88 34.13
CA ILE A 200 -0.46 12.48 33.67
C ILE A 200 -0.97 12.38 32.22
N GLN A 201 -1.81 13.33 31.81
CA GLN A 201 -2.44 13.25 30.48
C GLN A 201 -1.48 13.59 29.33
N GLN A 202 -0.56 14.55 29.53
CA GLN A 202 0.39 14.97 28.50
C GLN A 202 1.37 13.84 28.09
N PRO A 203 2.02 13.11 28.99
CA PRO A 203 2.91 12.00 28.64
C PRO A 203 2.21 10.90 27.85
N VAL A 204 0.99 10.52 28.22
CA VAL A 204 0.21 9.49 27.51
C VAL A 204 -0.12 9.91 26.10
N VAL A 205 -0.54 11.18 25.89
CA VAL A 205 -0.81 11.72 24.57
C VAL A 205 0.46 11.78 23.71
N LEU A 206 1.59 12.17 24.30
CA LEU A 206 2.88 12.24 23.59
C LEU A 206 3.38 10.85 23.19
N ILE A 207 3.28 9.86 24.08
CA ILE A 207 3.60 8.46 23.76
C ILE A 207 2.69 7.95 22.63
N GLY A 208 1.39 8.23 22.72
CA GLY A 208 0.42 7.89 21.67
C GLY A 208 0.75 8.54 20.32
N LEU A 209 1.21 9.80 20.32
CA LEU A 209 1.67 10.51 19.12
C LEU A 209 2.88 9.79 18.50
N VAL A 210 3.90 9.47 19.30
CA VAL A 210 5.10 8.74 18.83
C VAL A 210 4.72 7.39 18.24
N ALA A 211 3.91 6.61 18.95
CA ALA A 211 3.43 5.34 18.46
C ALA A 211 2.66 5.49 17.14
N GLY A 212 1.79 6.48 17.03
CA GLY A 212 1.03 6.78 15.82
C GLY A 212 1.93 7.17 14.64
N VAL A 213 2.95 7.99 14.86
CA VAL A 213 3.92 8.38 13.83
C VAL A 213 4.75 7.17 13.38
N MET A 214 5.32 6.40 14.31
CA MET A 214 6.09 5.21 13.98
C MET A 214 5.25 4.22 13.18
N PHE A 215 4.02 4.02 13.61
CA PHE A 215 3.10 3.14 12.91
C PHE A 215 2.74 3.67 11.51
N SER A 216 2.54 5.00 11.35
CA SER A 216 2.25 5.59 10.04
C SER A 216 3.41 5.39 9.06
N VAL A 217 4.66 5.56 9.53
CA VAL A 217 5.86 5.29 8.73
C VAL A 217 5.90 3.81 8.31
N TYR A 218 5.70 2.91 9.27
CA TYR A 218 5.64 1.48 9.01
C TYR A 218 4.57 1.13 7.96
N MET A 219 3.37 1.69 8.07
CA MET A 219 2.30 1.48 7.09
C MET A 219 2.63 2.02 5.71
N CYS A 220 3.21 3.21 5.61
CA CYS A 220 3.65 3.78 4.33
C CYS A 220 4.70 2.88 3.65
N LEU A 221 5.66 2.36 4.42
CA LEU A 221 6.68 1.44 3.91
C LEU A 221 6.07 0.11 3.46
N LEU A 222 5.15 -0.45 4.25
CA LEU A 222 4.45 -1.69 3.88
C LEU A 222 3.62 -1.53 2.59
N LEU A 223 2.86 -0.45 2.45
CA LEU A 223 2.10 -0.17 1.23
C LEU A 223 3.03 -0.08 0.01
N THR A 224 4.16 0.58 0.17
CA THR A 224 5.17 0.70 -0.89
C THR A 224 5.76 -0.67 -1.23
N TYR A 225 6.11 -1.47 -0.23
CA TYR A 225 6.66 -2.81 -0.40
C TYR A 225 5.67 -3.76 -1.10
N GLU A 226 4.42 -3.80 -0.64
CA GLU A 226 3.37 -4.64 -1.25
C GLU A 226 3.19 -4.31 -2.74
N ARG A 227 3.17 -3.03 -3.08
CA ARG A 227 3.03 -2.60 -4.47
C ARG A 227 4.22 -3.02 -5.31
N THR A 228 5.43 -2.85 -4.78
CA THR A 228 6.66 -3.27 -5.47
C THR A 228 6.67 -4.77 -5.72
N GLU A 229 6.23 -5.57 -4.74
CA GLU A 229 6.12 -7.01 -4.89
C GLU A 229 5.10 -7.42 -5.97
N GLN A 230 3.95 -6.74 -6.02
CA GLN A 230 2.95 -6.98 -7.06
C GLN A 230 3.49 -6.67 -8.46
N ASP A 231 4.14 -5.51 -8.63
CA ASP A 231 4.74 -5.12 -9.92
C ASP A 231 5.85 -6.08 -10.34
N LEU A 232 6.66 -6.57 -9.38
CA LEU A 232 7.69 -7.56 -9.63
C LEU A 232 7.09 -8.91 -10.07
N ARG A 233 6.05 -9.37 -9.39
CA ARG A 233 5.34 -10.61 -9.75
C ARG A 233 4.73 -10.52 -11.15
N GLU A 234 4.13 -9.38 -11.49
CA GLU A 234 3.56 -9.17 -12.83
C GLU A 234 4.67 -9.15 -13.90
N SER A 235 5.78 -8.46 -13.64
CA SER A 235 6.95 -8.47 -14.54
C SER A 235 7.51 -9.89 -14.75
N HIS A 236 7.65 -10.65 -13.66
CA HIS A 236 8.07 -12.05 -13.75
C HIS A 236 7.09 -12.91 -14.55
N ARG A 237 5.79 -12.68 -14.38
CA ARG A 237 4.77 -13.39 -15.16
C ARG A 237 4.88 -13.09 -16.65
N GLN A 238 5.04 -11.80 -17.01
CA GLN A 238 5.22 -11.39 -18.39
C GLN A 238 6.49 -11.99 -19.01
N LEU A 239 7.61 -11.95 -18.26
CA LEU A 239 8.86 -12.59 -18.71
C LEU A 239 8.69 -14.11 -18.91
N ARG A 240 7.95 -14.80 -18.04
CA ARG A 240 7.65 -16.24 -18.21
C ARG A 240 6.84 -16.48 -19.46
N VAL A 241 5.77 -15.71 -19.71
CA VAL A 241 4.96 -15.85 -20.93
C VAL A 241 5.83 -15.70 -22.18
N LEU A 242 6.70 -14.68 -22.22
CA LEU A 242 7.64 -14.46 -23.33
C LEU A 242 8.67 -15.60 -23.48
N ALA A 243 9.09 -16.19 -22.35
CA ALA A 243 10.07 -17.26 -22.33
C ALA A 243 9.49 -18.63 -22.64
N ASP A 244 8.21 -18.89 -22.35
CA ASP A 244 7.59 -20.21 -22.37
C ASP A 244 6.69 -20.44 -23.60
N PHE A 245 6.15 -19.37 -24.18
CA PHE A 245 5.25 -19.48 -25.32
C PHE A 245 5.84 -18.91 -26.60
N ASP A 246 5.42 -19.44 -27.73
CA ASP A 246 5.66 -18.85 -29.05
C ASP A 246 4.78 -17.60 -29.20
N MET A 247 5.39 -16.47 -29.49
CA MET A 247 4.69 -15.16 -29.53
C MET A 247 3.64 -15.06 -30.64
N LEU A 248 3.83 -15.80 -31.73
CA LEU A 248 2.92 -15.77 -32.87
C LEU A 248 1.69 -16.66 -32.64
N THR A 249 1.92 -17.89 -32.22
CA THR A 249 0.88 -18.93 -32.16
C THR A 249 0.32 -19.13 -30.75
N GLN A 250 0.95 -18.53 -29.74
CA GLN A 250 0.55 -18.62 -28.32
C GLN A 250 0.46 -20.08 -27.78
N VAL A 251 1.14 -21.03 -28.44
CA VAL A 251 1.37 -22.36 -27.91
C VAL A 251 2.73 -22.44 -27.21
N PRO A 252 2.98 -23.38 -26.31
CA PRO A 252 4.29 -23.64 -25.72
C PRO A 252 5.40 -23.67 -26.79
N ASN A 253 6.49 -22.95 -26.56
CA ASN A 253 7.67 -23.05 -27.40
C ASN A 253 8.42 -24.35 -27.12
N ARG A 254 9.44 -24.66 -27.93
CA ARG A 254 10.22 -25.90 -27.84
C ARG A 254 10.73 -26.19 -26.42
N ARG A 255 11.20 -25.17 -25.70
CA ARG A 255 11.74 -25.35 -24.35
C ARG A 255 10.63 -25.75 -23.37
N HIS A 256 9.57 -24.96 -23.32
CA HIS A 256 8.47 -25.17 -22.39
C HIS A 256 7.71 -26.45 -22.69
N PHE A 257 7.50 -26.78 -23.96
CA PHE A 257 6.93 -28.06 -24.36
C PHE A 257 7.75 -29.23 -23.80
N ASN A 258 9.08 -29.20 -23.95
CA ASN A 258 9.96 -30.29 -23.44
C ASN A 258 9.88 -30.42 -21.91
N GLU A 259 9.84 -29.29 -21.17
CA GLU A 259 9.69 -29.30 -19.73
C GLU A 259 8.35 -29.94 -19.29
N MET A 260 7.24 -29.51 -19.92
CA MET A 260 5.91 -30.05 -19.66
C MET A 260 5.80 -31.54 -20.06
N ALA A 261 6.35 -31.90 -21.22
CA ALA A 261 6.34 -33.28 -21.70
C ALA A 261 7.10 -34.24 -20.77
N GLN A 262 8.27 -33.82 -20.31
CA GLN A 262 9.03 -34.62 -19.33
C GLN A 262 8.27 -34.79 -18.02
N GLN A 263 7.63 -33.75 -17.53
CA GLN A 263 6.83 -33.80 -16.31
C GLN A 263 5.62 -34.75 -16.48
N THR A 264 4.91 -34.64 -17.62
CA THR A 264 3.76 -35.47 -17.94
C THR A 264 4.17 -36.96 -18.07
N LEU A 265 5.28 -37.24 -18.76
CA LEU A 265 5.77 -38.60 -18.94
C LEU A 265 6.25 -39.26 -17.63
N ARG A 266 6.81 -38.46 -16.68
CA ARG A 266 7.17 -38.99 -15.35
C ARG A 266 5.96 -39.40 -14.52
N LEU A 267 4.81 -38.80 -14.75
CA LEU A 267 3.56 -39.07 -14.02
C LEU A 267 2.68 -40.13 -14.73
N SER A 268 2.96 -40.40 -16.01
CA SER A 268 2.21 -41.35 -16.83
C SER A 268 2.80 -42.75 -16.76
N PRO A 269 1.98 -43.82 -16.86
CA PRO A 269 2.49 -45.20 -17.00
C PRO A 269 3.36 -45.34 -18.25
N PRO A 270 4.47 -46.11 -18.20
CA PRO A 270 5.35 -46.32 -19.34
C PRO A 270 4.59 -46.90 -20.56
N GLY A 271 4.91 -46.39 -21.74
CA GLY A 271 4.37 -46.87 -23.01
C GLY A 271 2.91 -46.53 -23.34
N ARG A 272 2.30 -45.62 -22.57
CA ARG A 272 0.91 -45.16 -22.82
C ARG A 272 0.77 -43.76 -23.38
N SER A 273 1.83 -43.15 -23.86
CA SER A 273 1.75 -41.82 -24.49
C SER A 273 2.37 -41.84 -25.87
N SER A 274 1.81 -41.10 -26.78
CA SER A 274 2.27 -40.96 -28.17
C SER A 274 2.76 -39.54 -28.44
N LEU A 275 3.86 -39.41 -29.16
CA LEU A 275 4.40 -38.15 -29.62
C LEU A 275 4.10 -37.98 -31.12
N MET A 276 3.53 -36.85 -31.49
CA MET A 276 3.22 -36.52 -32.87
C MET A 276 3.98 -35.25 -33.25
N VAL A 277 4.66 -35.25 -34.40
CA VAL A 277 5.28 -34.07 -34.98
C VAL A 277 4.61 -33.86 -36.34
N PHE A 278 4.28 -32.61 -36.65
CA PHE A 278 3.63 -32.25 -37.92
C PHE A 278 4.06 -30.85 -38.39
N ASN A 279 4.03 -30.63 -39.70
CA ASN A 279 4.41 -29.42 -40.38
C ASN A 279 3.24 -28.90 -41.23
N ILE A 280 3.30 -27.65 -41.63
CA ILE A 280 2.35 -27.09 -42.61
C ILE A 280 2.85 -27.42 -44.02
N ASP A 281 2.04 -28.16 -44.75
CA ASP A 281 2.37 -28.49 -46.15
C ASP A 281 2.45 -27.20 -47.00
N HIS A 282 3.45 -27.14 -47.87
CA HIS A 282 3.71 -26.01 -48.77
C HIS A 282 3.83 -24.64 -48.08
N PHE A 283 4.26 -24.58 -46.80
CA PHE A 283 4.37 -23.33 -46.05
C PHE A 283 5.22 -22.27 -46.74
N LYS A 284 6.28 -22.68 -47.44
CA LYS A 284 7.11 -21.77 -48.24
C LYS A 284 6.30 -21.13 -49.37
N GLN A 285 5.47 -21.89 -50.07
CA GLN A 285 4.60 -21.39 -51.15
C GLN A 285 3.57 -20.39 -50.59
N ILE A 286 2.98 -20.65 -49.40
CA ILE A 286 2.08 -19.71 -48.74
C ILE A 286 2.78 -18.38 -48.49
N ASN A 287 4.04 -18.41 -48.03
CA ASN A 287 4.82 -17.19 -47.81
C ASN A 287 5.15 -16.45 -49.14
N GLU A 288 5.44 -17.19 -50.23
CA GLU A 288 5.73 -16.61 -51.53
C GLU A 288 4.50 -15.97 -52.19
N GLU A 289 3.32 -16.55 -52.01
CA GLU A 289 2.06 -16.08 -52.61
C GLU A 289 1.39 -14.98 -51.78
N SER A 290 1.38 -15.11 -50.44
CA SER A 290 0.61 -14.25 -49.52
C SER A 290 1.52 -13.38 -48.63
N GLY A 291 2.83 -13.43 -48.82
CA GLY A 291 3.81 -12.76 -47.97
C GLY A 291 3.92 -13.37 -46.58
N HIS A 292 4.86 -12.88 -45.76
CA HIS A 292 5.06 -13.37 -44.39
C HIS A 292 3.82 -13.21 -43.51
N ALA A 293 3.00 -12.20 -43.75
CA ALA A 293 1.76 -12.01 -43.01
C ALA A 293 0.75 -13.15 -43.26
N GLY A 294 0.69 -13.67 -44.51
CA GLY A 294 -0.13 -14.83 -44.85
C GLY A 294 0.38 -16.12 -44.17
N GLY A 295 1.71 -16.31 -44.12
CA GLY A 295 2.33 -17.41 -43.39
C GLY A 295 2.05 -17.33 -41.89
N ASP A 296 2.12 -16.13 -41.28
CA ASP A 296 1.79 -15.93 -39.87
C ASP A 296 0.33 -16.27 -39.55
N GLU A 297 -0.60 -15.93 -40.41
CA GLU A 297 -2.01 -16.33 -40.24
C GLU A 297 -2.23 -17.84 -40.38
N ALA A 298 -1.53 -18.49 -41.33
CA ALA A 298 -1.56 -19.94 -41.48
C ALA A 298 -1.05 -20.63 -40.21
N LEU A 299 0.06 -20.15 -39.64
CA LEU A 299 0.60 -20.67 -38.36
C LEU A 299 -0.38 -20.53 -37.21
N LYS A 300 -1.04 -19.38 -37.09
CA LYS A 300 -2.07 -19.15 -36.06
C LYS A 300 -3.28 -20.07 -36.24
N LEU A 301 -3.71 -20.23 -37.49
CA LEU A 301 -4.86 -21.09 -37.80
C LEU A 301 -4.57 -22.55 -37.49
N VAL A 302 -3.41 -23.09 -37.86
CA VAL A 302 -2.99 -24.45 -37.57
C VAL A 302 -2.89 -24.67 -36.04
N ALA A 303 -2.23 -23.77 -35.31
CA ALA A 303 -2.12 -23.86 -33.86
C ALA A 303 -3.50 -23.84 -33.20
N GLY A 304 -4.41 -22.96 -33.64
CA GLY A 304 -5.77 -22.85 -33.14
C GLY A 304 -6.63 -24.09 -33.42
N THR A 305 -6.48 -24.68 -34.60
CA THR A 305 -7.19 -25.91 -34.99
C THR A 305 -6.67 -27.11 -34.24
N ALA A 306 -5.35 -27.31 -34.20
CA ALA A 306 -4.73 -28.37 -33.41
C ALA A 306 -5.16 -28.33 -31.94
N ARG A 307 -5.17 -27.14 -31.33
CA ARG A 307 -5.60 -26.98 -29.93
C ARG A 307 -7.06 -27.36 -29.69
N LYS A 308 -7.95 -27.16 -30.65
CA LYS A 308 -9.37 -27.55 -30.54
C LYS A 308 -9.57 -29.06 -30.70
N LEU A 309 -8.70 -29.73 -31.44
CA LEU A 309 -8.75 -31.17 -31.68
C LEU A 309 -8.13 -32.00 -30.53
N LEU A 310 -7.19 -31.41 -29.82
CA LEU A 310 -6.50 -31.99 -28.69
C LEU A 310 -7.32 -31.92 -27.41
N ARG A 311 -7.17 -32.90 -26.52
CA ARG A 311 -7.79 -32.94 -25.18
C ARG A 311 -7.06 -32.00 -24.24
N SER A 312 -7.69 -31.60 -23.13
CA SER A 312 -7.09 -30.73 -22.12
C SER A 312 -5.83 -31.30 -21.45
N ARG A 313 -5.64 -32.62 -21.50
CA ARG A 313 -4.46 -33.34 -20.98
C ARG A 313 -3.33 -33.48 -22.00
N ASP A 314 -3.62 -33.23 -23.28
CA ASP A 314 -2.64 -33.30 -24.35
C ASP A 314 -1.86 -32.00 -24.42
N LEU A 315 -0.59 -32.08 -24.79
CA LEU A 315 0.28 -30.93 -24.93
C LEU A 315 0.48 -30.61 -26.40
N LEU A 316 0.47 -29.33 -26.74
CA LEU A 316 0.81 -28.82 -28.05
C LEU A 316 1.96 -27.82 -27.90
N GLY A 317 2.96 -27.86 -28.78
CA GLY A 317 4.04 -26.88 -28.83
C GLY A 317 4.46 -26.60 -30.26
N ARG A 318 5.15 -25.46 -30.46
CA ARG A 318 5.85 -25.13 -31.71
C ARG A 318 7.35 -25.26 -31.53
N ILE A 319 7.98 -26.08 -32.37
CA ILE A 319 9.43 -26.35 -32.25
C ILE A 319 10.24 -25.26 -32.95
N GLY A 320 9.73 -24.77 -34.07
CA GLY A 320 10.34 -23.69 -34.88
C GLY A 320 9.81 -23.70 -36.31
N GLY A 321 9.92 -22.58 -37.00
CA GLY A 321 9.41 -22.46 -38.37
C GLY A 321 7.92 -22.84 -38.48
N ASP A 322 7.61 -23.83 -39.25
CA ASP A 322 6.29 -24.43 -39.50
C ASP A 322 6.09 -25.76 -38.76
N GLU A 323 7.03 -26.15 -37.88
CA GLU A 323 6.99 -27.40 -37.13
C GLU A 323 6.24 -27.28 -35.82
N PHE A 324 5.28 -28.16 -35.62
CA PHE A 324 4.52 -28.35 -34.38
C PHE A 324 4.74 -29.73 -33.80
N ILE A 325 4.58 -29.85 -32.48
CA ILE A 325 4.70 -31.09 -31.72
C ILE A 325 3.54 -31.24 -30.76
N ALA A 326 2.99 -32.44 -30.66
CA ALA A 326 1.96 -32.77 -29.69
C ALA A 326 2.32 -34.03 -28.90
N LEU A 327 2.12 -34.00 -27.57
CA LEU A 327 2.18 -35.17 -26.71
C LEU A 327 0.73 -35.57 -26.34
N LEU A 328 0.33 -36.74 -26.80
CA LEU A 328 -0.97 -37.35 -26.55
C LEU A 328 -0.85 -38.24 -25.33
N SER A 329 -1.36 -37.79 -24.20
CA SER A 329 -1.28 -38.51 -22.94
C SER A 329 -2.27 -39.69 -22.91
N GLU A 330 -1.84 -40.86 -22.41
CA GLU A 330 -2.64 -42.07 -22.31
C GLU A 330 -3.30 -42.47 -23.66
N THR A 331 -2.56 -42.34 -24.75
CA THR A 331 -3.05 -42.57 -26.10
C THR A 331 -2.16 -43.59 -26.79
N SER A 332 -2.74 -44.64 -27.33
CA SER A 332 -2.03 -45.67 -28.12
C SER A 332 -1.61 -45.11 -29.47
N VAL A 333 -0.65 -45.78 -30.15
CA VAL A 333 -0.22 -45.38 -31.49
C VAL A 333 -1.38 -45.37 -32.49
N ASN A 334 -2.27 -46.35 -32.42
CA ASN A 334 -3.44 -46.44 -33.32
C ASN A 334 -4.42 -45.26 -33.08
N ASP A 335 -4.68 -44.93 -31.82
CA ASP A 335 -5.53 -43.78 -31.50
C ASP A 335 -4.86 -42.46 -31.89
N ALA A 336 -3.53 -42.36 -31.76
CA ALA A 336 -2.78 -41.18 -32.19
C ALA A 336 -2.85 -40.99 -33.72
N LEU A 337 -2.84 -42.06 -34.52
CA LEU A 337 -3.06 -41.97 -35.96
C LEU A 337 -4.43 -41.38 -36.31
N HIS A 338 -5.49 -41.81 -35.59
CA HIS A 338 -6.82 -41.21 -35.76
C HIS A 338 -6.87 -39.72 -35.41
N VAL A 339 -6.06 -39.27 -34.44
CA VAL A 339 -5.94 -37.84 -34.12
C VAL A 339 -5.19 -37.13 -35.24
N ALA A 340 -4.12 -37.73 -35.79
CA ALA A 340 -3.36 -37.19 -36.92
C ALA A 340 -4.23 -37.04 -38.17
N ASP A 341 -5.01 -38.04 -38.53
CA ASP A 341 -5.94 -38.04 -39.70
C ASP A 341 -6.99 -36.91 -39.57
N ARG A 342 -7.31 -36.46 -38.40
CA ARG A 342 -8.26 -35.36 -38.17
C ARG A 342 -7.58 -33.96 -38.24
N MET A 343 -6.26 -33.94 -38.24
CA MET A 343 -5.49 -32.68 -38.34
C MET A 343 -5.12 -32.36 -39.78
N VAL A 344 -5.14 -33.33 -40.70
CA VAL A 344 -4.96 -33.15 -42.12
C VAL A 344 -6.29 -32.78 -42.76
#